data_83a6fedc17419cae8fc6f6dc9943f209
#
_entry.id   83a6fedc17419cae8fc6f6dc9943f209
#
_cell.length_a   1.000
_cell.length_b   1.000
_cell.length_c   1.000
_cell.angle_alpha   90.00
_cell.angle_beta   90.00
_cell.angle_gamma   90.00
#
_symmetry.space_group_name_H-M   'P 1'
#
loop_
_entity.id
_entity.type
_entity.pdbx_description
1 polymer ?
#
loop_
_entity_poly.entity_id
_entity_poly.type
_entity_poly.pdbx_seq_one_letter_code
_entity_poly.pdbx_strand_id
1 'polypeptide(L)'
;FRGFLYCGLMLTPAGPKVIEFNVRFGDPEAQVVLPLLGSLSDVLVGKTQDSRPRTGVAVGVVLAAHGYPGDVRTGDVIHGLDDVARDCPDVQVFFAGVKQQGDQLITSGGRVLTVMATAPSFEIAIARAYEAASKIRFEGMQYRRDIGRKALGTR
;
A
#
# COMPACT_ATOMS: atom_id res chain seq x y z
N PHE A 1 -7.92 -9.34 -24.72
CA PHE A 1 -7.90 -8.61 -23.47
C PHE A 1 -6.80 -7.54 -23.51
N ARG A 2 -7.13 -6.33 -23.08
CA ARG A 2 -6.17 -5.26 -22.82
C ARG A 2 -6.36 -4.76 -21.38
N GLY A 3 -5.29 -4.70 -20.59
CA GLY A 3 -5.35 -4.30 -19.19
C GLY A 3 -4.31 -5.01 -18.34
N PHE A 4 -4.51 -4.99 -17.03
CA PHE A 4 -3.64 -5.67 -16.09
C PHE A 4 -4.22 -7.03 -15.70
N LEU A 5 -3.41 -8.07 -15.83
CA LEU A 5 -3.71 -9.40 -15.33
C LEU A 5 -2.87 -9.65 -14.09
N TYR A 6 -3.52 -9.73 -12.93
CA TYR A 6 -2.90 -10.18 -11.68
C TYR A 6 -2.98 -11.70 -11.58
N CYS A 7 -1.85 -12.32 -11.26
CA CYS A 7 -1.75 -13.75 -11.00
C CYS A 7 -1.24 -13.99 -9.58
N GLY A 8 -2.14 -14.37 -8.68
CA GLY A 8 -1.80 -14.75 -7.30
C GLY A 8 -1.15 -16.13 -7.28
N LEU A 9 0.10 -16.21 -6.82
CA LEU A 9 0.87 -17.44 -6.77
C LEU A 9 1.31 -17.77 -5.34
N MET A 10 1.22 -19.06 -4.99
CA MET A 10 1.88 -19.63 -3.81
C MET A 10 3.15 -20.35 -4.26
N LEU A 11 4.29 -19.91 -3.76
CA LEU A 11 5.56 -20.61 -3.97
C LEU A 11 5.65 -21.80 -2.99
N THR A 12 5.75 -23.00 -3.55
CA THR A 12 5.84 -24.23 -2.77
C THR A 12 7.11 -25.02 -3.16
N PRO A 13 7.57 -25.98 -2.35
CA PRO A 13 8.69 -26.85 -2.73
C PRO A 13 8.47 -27.61 -4.04
N ALA A 14 7.19 -27.87 -4.42
CA ALA A 14 6.81 -28.50 -5.68
C ALA A 14 6.58 -27.51 -6.84
N GLY A 15 7.06 -26.25 -6.69
CA GLY A 15 6.88 -25.17 -7.67
C GLY A 15 5.70 -24.23 -7.36
N PRO A 16 5.50 -23.20 -8.20
CA PRO A 16 4.42 -22.24 -8.01
C PRO A 16 3.05 -22.88 -8.23
N LYS A 17 2.11 -22.56 -7.35
CA LYS A 17 0.68 -22.95 -7.45
C LYS A 17 -0.16 -21.70 -7.59
N VAL A 18 -1.08 -21.71 -8.54
CA VAL A 18 -2.01 -20.60 -8.75
C VAL A 18 -3.05 -20.58 -7.64
N ILE A 19 -3.28 -19.41 -7.05
CA ILE A 19 -4.34 -19.14 -6.09
C ILE A 19 -5.53 -18.54 -6.81
N GLU A 20 -5.30 -17.45 -7.58
CA GLU A 20 -6.36 -16.74 -8.29
C GLU A 20 -5.81 -15.93 -9.46
N PHE A 21 -6.70 -15.54 -10.37
CA PHE A 21 -6.47 -14.52 -11.37
C PHE A 21 -7.44 -13.36 -11.17
N ASN A 22 -6.95 -12.13 -11.35
CA ASN A 22 -7.76 -10.93 -11.35
C ASN A 22 -7.42 -10.07 -12.57
N VAL A 23 -8.43 -9.45 -13.19
CA VAL A 23 -8.27 -8.56 -14.36
C VAL A 23 -8.04 -7.10 -13.97
N ARG A 24 -7.53 -6.87 -12.79
CA ARG A 24 -7.21 -5.56 -12.21
C ARG A 24 -6.17 -5.75 -11.12
N PHE A 25 -5.51 -4.64 -10.71
CA PHE A 25 -4.70 -4.66 -9.50
C PHE A 25 -5.55 -4.91 -8.26
N GLY A 26 -4.97 -5.55 -7.25
CA GLY A 26 -5.51 -5.57 -5.92
C GLY A 26 -5.28 -4.25 -5.17
N ASP A 27 -5.83 -4.16 -4.00
CA ASP A 27 -5.59 -3.13 -3.01
C ASP A 27 -5.01 -3.83 -1.77
N PRO A 28 -3.73 -3.58 -1.42
CA PRO A 28 -2.88 -2.42 -1.79
C PRO A 28 -1.86 -2.65 -2.93
N GLU A 29 -1.98 -3.67 -3.81
CA GLU A 29 -0.97 -3.92 -4.83
C GLU A 29 -0.77 -2.73 -5.77
N ALA A 30 -1.85 -2.06 -6.20
CA ALA A 30 -1.76 -0.88 -7.07
C ALA A 30 -0.84 0.19 -6.47
N GLN A 31 -0.96 0.47 -5.18
CA GLN A 31 -0.21 1.50 -4.48
C GLN A 31 1.30 1.24 -4.41
N VAL A 32 1.73 -0.03 -4.50
CA VAL A 32 3.16 -0.38 -4.48
C VAL A 32 3.73 -0.70 -5.86
N VAL A 33 2.91 -1.16 -6.80
CA VAL A 33 3.37 -1.53 -8.14
C VAL A 33 3.42 -0.32 -9.06
N LEU A 34 2.35 0.52 -9.10
CA LEU A 34 2.25 1.64 -10.03
C LEU A 34 3.36 2.68 -9.85
N PRO A 35 3.81 3.06 -8.64
CA PRO A 35 4.92 3.99 -8.46
C PRO A 35 6.26 3.50 -9.00
N LEU A 36 6.42 2.18 -9.14
CA LEU A 36 7.61 1.56 -9.72
C LEU A 36 7.55 1.42 -11.24
N LEU A 37 6.37 1.66 -11.87
CA LEU A 37 6.28 1.72 -13.33
C LEU A 37 6.89 3.04 -13.84
N GLY A 38 7.58 2.98 -14.98
CA GLY A 38 8.17 4.16 -15.62
C GLY A 38 7.10 5.14 -16.08
N SER A 39 6.19 4.67 -16.94
CA SER A 39 5.07 5.44 -17.49
C SER A 39 3.83 4.57 -17.57
N LEU A 40 2.85 4.85 -16.72
CA LEU A 40 1.56 4.14 -16.75
C LEU A 40 0.79 4.44 -18.04
N SER A 41 0.84 5.68 -18.53
CA SER A 41 0.17 6.07 -19.77
C SER A 41 0.72 5.29 -20.98
N ASP A 42 2.03 5.09 -21.08
CA ASP A 42 2.64 4.34 -22.16
C ASP A 42 2.28 2.86 -22.09
N VAL A 43 2.22 2.30 -20.90
CA VAL A 43 1.73 0.92 -20.70
C VAL A 43 0.29 0.77 -21.18
N LEU A 44 -0.60 1.71 -20.83
CA LEU A 44 -2.02 1.66 -21.19
C LEU A 44 -2.25 1.79 -22.70
N VAL A 45 -1.43 2.56 -23.41
CA VAL A 45 -1.51 2.68 -24.88
C VAL A 45 -0.67 1.65 -25.63
N GLY A 46 -0.02 0.71 -24.93
CA GLY A 46 0.75 -0.39 -25.52
C GLY A 46 2.18 -0.02 -25.93
N LYS A 47 2.70 1.12 -25.48
CA LYS A 47 4.10 1.53 -25.68
C LYS A 47 4.99 0.95 -24.58
N THR A 48 5.19 -0.35 -24.59
CA THR A 48 5.88 -1.06 -23.50
C THR A 48 7.41 -0.88 -23.51
N GLN A 49 8.01 -0.42 -24.60
CA GLN A 49 9.48 -0.29 -24.71
C GLN A 49 10.07 0.79 -23.79
N ASP A 50 9.30 1.85 -23.49
CA ASP A 50 9.74 2.96 -22.64
C ASP A 50 9.25 2.85 -21.19
N SER A 51 8.49 1.79 -20.87
CA SER A 51 7.90 1.56 -19.55
C SER A 51 8.78 0.69 -18.65
N ARG A 52 10.11 0.88 -18.70
CA ARG A 52 11.01 0.15 -17.80
C ARG A 52 10.66 0.47 -16.35
N PRO A 53 10.59 -0.56 -15.48
CA PRO A 53 10.40 -0.30 -14.06
C PRO A 53 11.47 0.63 -13.52
N ARG A 54 11.08 1.55 -12.64
CA ARG A 54 12.05 2.37 -11.89
C ARG A 54 12.89 1.46 -11.00
N THR A 55 14.14 1.82 -10.81
CA THR A 55 15.03 1.13 -9.87
C THR A 55 14.56 1.36 -8.44
N GLY A 56 14.64 0.35 -7.61
CA GLY A 56 14.24 0.40 -6.20
C GLY A 56 13.12 -0.57 -5.85
N VAL A 57 12.62 -0.41 -4.65
CA VAL A 57 11.55 -1.22 -4.07
C VAL A 57 10.45 -0.32 -3.50
N ALA A 58 9.24 -0.86 -3.35
CA ALA A 58 8.14 -0.19 -2.67
C ALA A 58 7.58 -1.07 -1.56
N VAL A 59 7.22 -0.44 -0.43
CA VAL A 59 6.58 -1.08 0.71
C VAL A 59 5.34 -0.29 1.09
N GLY A 60 4.18 -0.96 1.17
CA GLY A 60 2.91 -0.37 1.58
C GLY A 60 2.38 -1.00 2.86
N VAL A 61 2.08 -0.17 3.86
CA VAL A 61 1.47 -0.57 5.13
C VAL A 61 0.04 -0.08 5.17
N VAL A 62 -0.92 -1.01 5.25
CA VAL A 62 -2.34 -0.68 5.38
C VAL A 62 -2.67 -0.38 6.83
N LEU A 63 -3.28 0.78 7.09
CA LEU A 63 -3.86 1.16 8.37
C LEU A 63 -5.37 0.86 8.32
N ALA A 64 -5.82 -0.03 9.18
CA ALA A 64 -7.19 -0.52 9.21
C ALA A 64 -7.94 -0.03 10.45
N ALA A 65 -9.25 0.12 10.30
CA ALA A 65 -10.16 0.49 11.38
C ALA A 65 -10.37 -0.68 12.35
N HIS A 66 -10.84 -0.35 13.56
CA HIS A 66 -11.22 -1.35 14.54
C HIS A 66 -12.25 -2.34 13.99
N GLY A 67 -12.03 -3.61 14.24
CA GLY A 67 -12.92 -4.70 13.80
C GLY A 67 -12.62 -5.29 12.44
N TYR A 68 -11.75 -4.65 11.61
CA TYR A 68 -11.37 -5.19 10.31
C TYR A 68 -10.63 -6.53 10.44
N PRO A 69 -10.94 -7.60 9.63
CA PRO A 69 -11.82 -7.62 8.45
C PRO A 69 -13.32 -7.91 8.74
N GLY A 70 -13.75 -7.98 10.00
CA GLY A 70 -15.14 -8.22 10.40
C GLY A 70 -15.98 -6.94 10.49
N ASP A 71 -16.73 -6.79 11.59
CA ASP A 71 -17.59 -5.62 11.85
C ASP A 71 -16.73 -4.39 12.14
N VAL A 72 -16.74 -3.46 11.24
CA VAL A 72 -15.85 -2.29 11.25
C VAL A 72 -16.51 -1.10 11.92
N ARG A 73 -15.82 -0.51 12.89
CA ARG A 73 -16.19 0.80 13.43
C ARG A 73 -15.71 1.91 12.49
N THR A 74 -16.55 2.89 12.23
CA THR A 74 -16.25 4.07 11.40
C THR A 74 -16.62 5.37 12.13
N GLY A 75 -16.15 6.51 11.61
CA GLY A 75 -16.44 7.83 12.19
C GLY A 75 -15.31 8.36 13.10
N ASP A 76 -14.22 7.62 13.25
CA ASP A 76 -13.08 8.03 14.08
C ASP A 76 -12.23 9.07 13.34
N VAL A 77 -11.88 10.18 14.02
CA VAL A 77 -11.07 11.26 13.46
C VAL A 77 -9.64 10.77 13.20
N ILE A 78 -9.14 11.08 12.00
CA ILE A 78 -7.78 10.74 11.57
C ILE A 78 -6.86 11.92 11.89
N HIS A 79 -5.79 11.67 12.63
CA HIS A 79 -4.79 12.64 13.03
C HIS A 79 -3.41 12.29 12.48
N GLY A 80 -2.51 13.28 12.40
CA GLY A 80 -1.09 13.08 12.09
C GLY A 80 -0.74 13.09 10.61
N LEU A 81 -1.69 13.33 9.71
CA LEU A 81 -1.42 13.43 8.27
C LEU A 81 -0.49 14.61 7.93
N ASP A 82 -0.66 15.75 8.61
CA ASP A 82 0.21 16.91 8.45
C ASP A 82 1.63 16.64 8.97
N ASP A 83 1.74 15.84 10.04
CA ASP A 83 3.04 15.40 10.56
C ASP A 83 3.77 14.49 9.55
N VAL A 84 3.04 13.61 8.88
CA VAL A 84 3.60 12.79 7.79
C VAL A 84 4.04 13.68 6.63
N ALA A 85 3.22 14.62 6.19
CA ALA A 85 3.55 15.52 5.08
C ALA A 85 4.80 16.37 5.37
N ARG A 86 4.98 16.81 6.62
CA ARG A 86 6.13 17.61 7.06
C ARG A 86 7.42 16.79 7.23
N ASP A 87 7.33 15.63 7.92
CA ASP A 87 8.49 14.87 8.39
C ASP A 87 8.89 13.72 7.48
N CYS A 88 7.96 13.26 6.63
CA CYS A 88 8.14 12.13 5.70
C CYS A 88 7.68 12.50 4.27
N PRO A 89 8.22 13.57 3.66
CA PRO A 89 7.74 14.07 2.36
C PRO A 89 8.00 13.09 1.20
N ASP A 90 8.85 12.09 1.40
CA ASP A 90 9.16 11.01 0.47
C ASP A 90 8.18 9.83 0.57
N VAL A 91 7.27 9.84 1.54
CA VAL A 91 6.24 8.81 1.75
C VAL A 91 4.91 9.29 1.18
N GLN A 92 4.22 8.39 0.50
CA GLN A 92 2.88 8.65 -0.03
C GLN A 92 1.81 8.03 0.89
N VAL A 93 0.73 8.76 1.12
CA VAL A 93 -0.44 8.27 1.85
C VAL A 93 -1.62 8.21 0.90
N PHE A 94 -2.12 7.00 0.65
CA PHE A 94 -3.30 6.76 -0.17
C PHE A 94 -4.53 6.62 0.72
N PHE A 95 -5.58 7.35 0.38
CA PHE A 95 -6.86 7.29 1.06
C PHE A 95 -7.74 6.18 0.46
N ALA A 96 -8.35 5.35 1.35
CA ALA A 96 -9.33 4.34 0.98
C ALA A 96 -10.64 4.59 1.72
N GLY A 97 -10.86 3.97 2.88
CA GLY A 97 -12.04 4.20 3.70
C GLY A 97 -11.95 5.50 4.50
N VAL A 98 -11.87 6.64 3.83
CA VAL A 98 -11.81 7.98 4.43
C VAL A 98 -12.91 8.85 3.84
N LYS A 99 -13.54 9.68 4.67
CA LYS A 99 -14.43 10.76 4.22
C LYS A 99 -14.15 12.04 4.98
N GLN A 100 -14.51 13.17 4.39
CA GLN A 100 -14.47 14.46 5.05
C GLN A 100 -15.77 14.71 5.82
N GLN A 101 -15.64 15.22 7.04
CA GLN A 101 -16.74 15.67 7.87
C GLN A 101 -16.39 17.02 8.50
N GLY A 102 -16.96 18.11 7.98
CA GLY A 102 -16.51 19.45 8.31
C GLY A 102 -15.04 19.63 7.90
N ASP A 103 -14.23 20.09 8.81
CA ASP A 103 -12.78 20.28 8.60
C ASP A 103 -11.95 19.04 8.95
N GLN A 104 -12.59 17.93 9.33
CA GLN A 104 -11.91 16.71 9.76
C GLN A 104 -12.03 15.59 8.72
N LEU A 105 -10.97 14.78 8.63
CA LEU A 105 -11.01 13.49 7.96
C LEU A 105 -11.32 12.39 8.97
N ILE A 106 -12.28 11.53 8.62
CA ILE A 106 -12.73 10.45 9.49
C ILE A 106 -12.71 9.11 8.77
N THR A 107 -12.63 8.02 9.53
CA THR A 107 -12.72 6.66 9.00
C THR A 107 -14.12 6.41 8.43
N SER A 108 -14.20 5.73 7.28
CA SER A 108 -15.47 5.39 6.60
C SER A 108 -15.47 3.98 6.00
N GLY A 109 -14.46 3.15 6.32
CA GLY A 109 -14.35 1.78 5.84
C GLY A 109 -13.27 0.99 6.58
N GLY A 110 -13.13 -0.28 6.27
CA GLY A 110 -12.23 -1.20 6.98
C GLY A 110 -10.75 -0.90 6.74
N ARG A 111 -10.33 -0.85 5.47
CA ARG A 111 -9.00 -0.32 5.11
C ARG A 111 -9.12 1.18 4.97
N VAL A 112 -8.43 1.93 5.82
CA VAL A 112 -8.56 3.39 5.93
C VAL A 112 -7.53 4.10 5.07
N LEU A 113 -6.25 3.78 5.29
CA LEU A 113 -5.12 4.39 4.59
C LEU A 113 -4.11 3.32 4.18
N THR A 114 -3.35 3.61 3.13
CA THR A 114 -2.11 2.88 2.82
C THR A 114 -0.95 3.85 2.84
N VAL A 115 0.02 3.61 3.70
CA VAL A 115 1.27 4.37 3.80
C VAL A 115 2.32 3.66 2.97
N MET A 116 2.86 4.32 1.94
CA MET A 116 3.77 3.72 0.97
C MET A 116 5.07 4.50 0.88
N ALA A 117 6.19 3.78 1.00
CA ALA A 117 7.53 4.30 0.77
C ALA A 117 8.22 3.58 -0.38
N THR A 118 8.96 4.33 -1.19
CA THR A 118 9.91 3.79 -2.17
C THR A 118 11.33 4.07 -1.70
N ALA A 119 12.25 3.10 -1.91
CA ALA A 119 13.65 3.24 -1.52
C ALA A 119 14.56 2.35 -2.36
N PRO A 120 15.90 2.52 -2.29
CA PRO A 120 16.84 1.63 -2.94
C PRO A 120 16.85 0.20 -2.38
N SER A 121 16.47 0.00 -1.10
CA SER A 121 16.42 -1.32 -0.46
C SER A 121 15.16 -1.51 0.38
N PHE A 122 14.82 -2.77 0.66
CA PHE A 122 13.66 -3.11 1.49
C PHE A 122 13.81 -2.62 2.92
N GLU A 123 15.02 -2.67 3.50
CA GLU A 123 15.29 -2.18 4.85
C GLU A 123 14.87 -0.71 5.00
N ILE A 124 15.29 0.13 4.03
CA ILE A 124 15.00 1.56 4.05
C ILE A 124 13.50 1.80 3.80
N ALA A 125 12.92 1.13 2.80
CA ALA A 125 11.50 1.31 2.48
C ALA A 125 10.58 0.88 3.65
N ILE A 126 10.91 -0.23 4.32
CA ILE A 126 10.18 -0.70 5.51
C ILE A 126 10.29 0.35 6.63
N ALA A 127 11.51 0.79 6.96
CA ALA A 127 11.73 1.77 8.03
C ALA A 127 10.94 3.05 7.77
N ARG A 128 10.97 3.60 6.54
CA ARG A 128 10.27 4.83 6.17
C ARG A 128 8.76 4.68 6.21
N ALA A 129 8.21 3.55 5.69
CA ALA A 129 6.77 3.30 5.72
C ALA A 129 6.25 3.21 7.18
N TYR A 130 6.98 2.52 8.07
CA TYR A 130 6.58 2.42 9.48
C TYR A 130 6.81 3.70 10.27
N GLU A 131 7.84 4.48 9.97
CA GLU A 131 8.04 5.80 10.57
C GLU A 131 6.83 6.70 10.29
N ALA A 132 6.42 6.81 9.03
CA ALA A 132 5.24 7.59 8.66
C ALA A 132 3.94 7.01 9.24
N ALA A 133 3.76 5.68 9.21
CA ALA A 133 2.59 5.03 9.81
C ALA A 133 2.47 5.30 11.32
N SER A 134 3.60 5.43 12.04
CA SER A 134 3.60 5.71 13.48
C SER A 134 3.11 7.11 13.85
N LYS A 135 3.13 8.05 12.91
CA LYS A 135 2.65 9.44 13.11
C LYS A 135 1.14 9.53 12.95
N ILE A 136 0.52 8.61 12.21
CA ILE A 136 -0.94 8.58 11.98
C ILE A 136 -1.61 7.86 13.15
N ARG A 137 -2.78 8.38 13.57
CA ARG A 137 -3.59 7.77 14.61
C ARG A 137 -5.07 8.04 14.39
N PHE A 138 -5.87 7.06 14.68
CA PHE A 138 -7.32 7.12 14.87
C PHE A 138 -7.70 6.03 15.87
N GLU A 139 -8.86 6.15 16.50
CA GLU A 139 -9.25 5.24 17.58
C GLU A 139 -9.39 3.79 17.08
N GLY A 140 -8.76 2.86 17.81
CA GLY A 140 -8.75 1.44 17.44
C GLY A 140 -7.97 1.09 16.17
N MET A 141 -7.09 1.99 15.69
CA MET A 141 -6.23 1.75 14.54
C MET A 141 -5.41 0.47 14.71
N GLN A 142 -5.38 -0.34 13.65
CA GLN A 142 -4.59 -1.55 13.61
C GLN A 142 -3.82 -1.68 12.28
N TYR A 143 -2.62 -2.25 12.32
CA TYR A 143 -1.83 -2.60 11.16
C TYR A 143 -0.83 -3.71 11.47
N ARG A 144 -0.42 -4.44 10.45
CA ARG A 144 0.59 -5.49 10.57
C ARG A 144 1.97 -4.88 10.76
N ARG A 145 2.77 -5.47 11.66
CA ARG A 145 4.13 -5.01 11.98
C ARG A 145 5.22 -5.84 11.30
N ASP A 146 4.86 -6.77 10.42
CA ASP A 146 5.75 -7.73 9.75
C ASP A 146 5.77 -7.56 8.21
N ILE A 147 5.19 -6.46 7.68
CA ILE A 147 5.18 -6.20 6.24
C ILE A 147 6.61 -6.03 5.73
N GLY A 148 6.90 -6.72 4.64
CA GLY A 148 8.21 -6.69 3.99
C GLY A 148 9.28 -7.59 4.63
N ARG A 149 9.09 -8.15 5.83
CA ARG A 149 10.11 -8.97 6.52
C ARG A 149 10.60 -10.17 5.70
N LYS A 150 9.72 -10.81 4.93
CA LYS A 150 10.10 -11.93 4.07
C LYS A 150 11.12 -11.55 2.99
N ALA A 151 11.11 -10.29 2.55
CA ALA A 151 12.06 -9.78 1.56
C ALA A 151 13.47 -9.58 2.14
N LEU A 152 13.60 -9.51 3.47
CA LEU A 152 14.90 -9.41 4.16
C LEU A 152 15.58 -10.78 4.39
N GLY A 153 15.01 -11.87 3.89
CA GLY A 153 15.57 -13.22 4.08
C GLY A 153 15.41 -13.77 5.50
N THR A 154 14.73 -13.06 6.40
CA THR A 154 14.37 -13.58 7.73
C THR A 154 13.13 -14.47 7.61
N ARG A 155 13.35 -15.78 7.74
CA ARG A 155 12.29 -16.80 7.86
C ARG A 155 11.62 -16.74 9.23
#